data_a0d629cb02db28cf4ab8dabfd48f9db9
#
_entry.id   a0d629cb02db28cf4ab8dabfd48f9db9
#
_cell.length_a   1.000
_cell.length_b   1.000
_cell.length_c   1.000
_cell.angle_alpha   90.00
_cell.angle_beta   90.00
_cell.angle_gamma   90.00
#
_symmetry.space_group_name_H-M   'P 1'
#
loop_
_entity.id
_entity.type
_entity.pdbx_description
1 polymer ?
#
loop_
_entity_poly.entity_id
_entity_poly.type
_entity_poly.pdbx_seq_one_letter_code
_entity_poly.pdbx_strand_id
1 'polypeptide(L)'
;TDHGIPDSYAPGNMISNILPKTTCMAITVVKTDTAEAKGGISITKSSAKPEMTGGNSAYSLAGAEYGVYKQGTEEQVATLVTDVNGYGKVEDIPAGNYDIRELKAPAGYALDTATGTVTVTGGQTVAYSCQDTPQSNPVAVLLRKVEADKNKTQTQASASLANAEFTVKYYKGIYDTDPALQGIDPERTWIMKTNEK
;
A
#
# COMPACT_ATOMS: atom_id res chain seq x y z
N THR A 1 37.99 -36.01 -31.76
CA THR A 1 36.81 -36.90 -31.70
C THR A 1 36.02 -36.52 -30.47
N ASP A 2 34.97 -35.80 -30.76
CA ASP A 2 33.99 -35.37 -29.73
C ASP A 2 33.23 -36.61 -29.27
N HIS A 3 33.54 -37.09 -28.07
CA HIS A 3 32.75 -38.12 -27.38
C HIS A 3 31.64 -37.43 -26.60
N GLY A 4 30.77 -36.78 -27.34
CA GLY A 4 29.60 -36.13 -26.76
C GLY A 4 28.81 -37.08 -25.86
N ILE A 5 28.48 -36.62 -24.68
CA ILE A 5 27.53 -37.30 -23.80
C ILE A 5 26.20 -37.34 -24.56
N PRO A 6 25.57 -38.52 -24.71
CA PRO A 6 24.29 -38.61 -25.43
C PRO A 6 23.24 -37.68 -24.77
N ASP A 7 22.42 -36.99 -25.57
CA ASP A 7 21.34 -36.12 -25.13
C ASP A 7 20.28 -36.80 -24.24
N SER A 8 20.34 -38.10 -24.12
CA SER A 8 19.44 -38.95 -23.30
C SER A 8 20.07 -39.47 -22.03
N TYR A 9 21.05 -38.78 -21.44
CA TYR A 9 21.65 -39.22 -20.20
C TYR A 9 20.67 -39.16 -19.02
N ALA A 10 20.25 -40.30 -18.52
CA ALA A 10 19.43 -40.40 -17.31
C ALA A 10 20.32 -40.58 -16.07
N PRO A 11 19.97 -40.00 -14.90
CA PRO A 11 20.69 -40.25 -13.65
C PRO A 11 20.76 -41.75 -13.35
N GLY A 12 21.96 -42.25 -13.13
CA GLY A 12 22.19 -43.65 -12.81
C GLY A 12 22.68 -44.53 -13.99
N ASN A 13 22.77 -43.98 -15.20
CA ASN A 13 23.38 -44.69 -16.33
C ASN A 13 24.88 -44.73 -16.17
N MET A 14 25.46 -45.95 -16.19
CA MET A 14 26.91 -46.11 -16.21
C MET A 14 27.48 -45.71 -17.57
N ILE A 15 28.49 -44.84 -17.56
CA ILE A 15 29.21 -44.40 -18.75
C ILE A 15 30.28 -45.45 -19.13
N SER A 16 29.91 -46.74 -19.09
CA SER A 16 30.83 -47.85 -19.31
C SER A 16 31.42 -47.89 -20.73
N ASN A 17 30.81 -47.19 -21.67
CA ASN A 17 31.24 -47.20 -23.09
C ASN A 17 32.33 -46.17 -23.40
N ILE A 18 32.68 -45.29 -22.46
CA ILE A 18 33.65 -44.21 -22.65
C ILE A 18 35.04 -44.56 -22.10
N LEU A 19 35.10 -45.56 -21.18
CA LEU A 19 36.34 -45.94 -20.49
C LEU A 19 36.90 -47.24 -21.07
N PRO A 20 38.26 -47.43 -21.14
CA PRO A 20 38.88 -48.69 -21.48
C PRO A 20 38.42 -49.79 -20.51
N LYS A 21 38.28 -51.01 -21.02
CA LYS A 21 37.80 -52.21 -20.29
C LYS A 21 38.48 -52.50 -18.94
N THR A 22 39.59 -51.84 -18.64
CA THR A 22 40.39 -52.06 -17.43
C THR A 22 40.14 -51.06 -16.31
N THR A 23 39.32 -50.01 -16.55
CA THR A 23 39.04 -49.00 -15.52
C THR A 23 37.58 -48.59 -15.60
N CYS A 24 36.78 -49.12 -14.68
CA CYS A 24 35.37 -48.65 -14.52
C CYS A 24 35.35 -47.54 -13.50
N MET A 25 34.93 -46.35 -13.91
CA MET A 25 34.63 -45.25 -13.02
C MET A 25 33.13 -45.03 -13.01
N ALA A 26 32.51 -45.23 -11.84
CA ALA A 26 31.11 -44.85 -11.64
C ALA A 26 31.05 -43.38 -11.28
N ILE A 27 30.37 -42.59 -12.09
CA ILE A 27 30.06 -41.20 -11.75
C ILE A 27 28.60 -41.15 -11.31
N THR A 28 28.38 -40.84 -10.04
CA THR A 28 27.03 -40.55 -9.53
C THR A 28 26.82 -39.05 -9.59
N VAL A 29 25.91 -38.59 -10.46
CA VAL A 29 25.47 -37.23 -10.48
C VAL A 29 24.25 -37.14 -9.56
N VAL A 30 24.41 -36.51 -8.41
CA VAL A 30 23.31 -36.21 -7.50
C VAL A 30 22.83 -34.78 -7.81
N LYS A 31 21.63 -34.65 -8.34
CA LYS A 31 20.95 -33.36 -8.37
C LYS A 31 20.45 -33.06 -6.95
N THR A 32 21.11 -32.17 -6.26
CA THR A 32 20.60 -31.63 -5.00
C THR A 32 19.65 -30.49 -5.36
N ASP A 33 18.36 -30.77 -5.30
CA ASP A 33 17.37 -29.69 -5.24
C ASP A 33 17.47 -29.07 -3.84
N THR A 34 18.27 -28.03 -3.72
CA THR A 34 18.27 -27.17 -2.54
C THR A 34 16.97 -26.41 -2.56
N ALA A 35 16.11 -26.64 -1.57
CA ALA A 35 14.92 -25.81 -1.37
C ALA A 35 15.37 -24.34 -1.34
N GLU A 36 14.70 -23.52 -2.15
CA GLU A 36 15.01 -22.09 -2.21
C GLU A 36 14.84 -21.48 -0.82
N ALA A 37 15.89 -20.83 -0.31
CA ALA A 37 15.85 -20.23 1.00
C ALA A 37 14.83 -19.08 1.00
N LYS A 38 13.90 -19.06 1.96
CA LYS A 38 12.85 -18.06 2.08
C LYS A 38 13.04 -17.24 3.34
N GLY A 39 12.64 -15.98 3.27
CA GLY A 39 12.60 -15.04 4.38
C GLY A 39 11.31 -14.25 4.41
N GLY A 40 11.29 -13.14 5.13
CA GLY A 40 10.15 -12.24 5.22
C GLY A 40 10.53 -10.79 4.95
N ILE A 41 9.52 -9.98 4.71
CA ILE A 41 9.62 -8.52 4.61
C ILE A 41 8.61 -7.92 5.58
N SER A 42 9.04 -6.95 6.40
CA SER A 42 8.16 -6.14 7.21
C SER A 42 8.26 -4.67 6.79
N ILE A 43 7.12 -3.97 6.82
CA ILE A 43 7.04 -2.54 6.57
C ILE A 43 6.64 -1.84 7.85
N THR A 44 7.29 -0.71 8.14
CA THR A 44 6.88 0.24 9.17
C THR A 44 6.67 1.59 8.51
N LYS A 45 5.41 2.00 8.42
CA LYS A 45 4.97 3.26 7.84
C LYS A 45 4.74 4.29 8.93
N SER A 46 5.12 5.53 8.68
CA SER A 46 4.87 6.65 9.58
C SER A 46 4.41 7.89 8.82
N SER A 47 3.90 8.89 9.55
CA SER A 47 3.60 10.20 8.98
C SER A 47 4.86 11.05 8.87
N ALA A 48 5.02 11.77 7.76
CA ALA A 48 6.06 12.78 7.62
C ALA A 48 5.79 14.05 8.45
N LYS A 49 4.55 14.20 8.98
CA LYS A 49 4.13 15.33 9.82
C LYS A 49 3.26 14.83 10.99
N PRO A 50 3.87 14.16 11.99
CA PRO A 50 3.14 13.56 13.10
C PRO A 50 2.42 14.61 13.96
N GLU A 51 2.91 15.84 14.03
CA GLU A 51 2.27 16.96 14.71
C GLU A 51 0.92 17.37 14.09
N MET A 52 0.72 17.09 12.80
CA MET A 52 -0.54 17.36 12.09
C MET A 52 -1.51 16.18 12.19
N THR A 53 -0.97 14.96 12.12
CA THR A 53 -1.76 13.73 11.98
C THR A 53 -2.05 13.04 13.29
N GLY A 54 -1.23 13.28 14.32
CA GLY A 54 -1.38 12.67 15.64
C GLY A 54 -2.70 13.06 16.30
N GLY A 55 -3.49 12.05 16.72
CA GLY A 55 -4.80 12.28 17.33
C GLY A 55 -5.91 12.76 16.38
N ASN A 56 -5.63 12.89 15.08
CA ASN A 56 -6.60 13.33 14.09
C ASN A 56 -7.17 12.12 13.34
N SER A 57 -8.44 11.79 13.59
CA SER A 57 -9.14 10.62 13.03
C SER A 57 -9.32 10.66 11.51
N ALA A 58 -9.03 11.78 10.84
CA ALA A 58 -9.05 11.87 9.38
C ALA A 58 -7.82 11.22 8.75
N TYR A 59 -6.78 10.94 9.54
CA TYR A 59 -5.59 10.24 9.11
C TYR A 59 -5.52 8.85 9.72
N SER A 60 -5.14 7.88 8.95
CA SER A 60 -4.91 6.51 9.41
C SER A 60 -3.69 5.95 8.68
N LEU A 61 -2.86 5.21 9.40
CA LEU A 61 -1.76 4.45 8.78
C LEU A 61 -2.21 3.07 8.30
N ALA A 62 -3.44 2.67 8.66
CA ALA A 62 -4.02 1.39 8.23
C ALA A 62 -4.46 1.42 6.77
N GLY A 63 -4.29 0.30 6.08
CA GLY A 63 -4.82 0.10 4.74
C GLY A 63 -3.95 0.67 3.62
N ALA A 64 -2.71 1.06 3.90
CA ALA A 64 -1.71 1.24 2.85
C ALA A 64 -1.36 -0.11 2.23
N GLU A 65 -1.35 -0.20 0.91
CA GLU A 65 -1.02 -1.41 0.18
C GLU A 65 0.32 -1.25 -0.54
N TYR A 66 1.21 -2.22 -0.34
CA TYR A 66 2.53 -2.26 -0.97
C TYR A 66 2.69 -3.50 -1.81
N GLY A 67 3.11 -3.32 -3.06
CA GLY A 67 3.55 -4.42 -3.92
C GLY A 67 5.04 -4.71 -3.73
N VAL A 68 5.38 -5.99 -3.65
CA VAL A 68 6.75 -6.49 -3.64
C VAL A 68 7.05 -7.08 -5.01
N TYR A 69 8.04 -6.56 -5.70
CA TYR A 69 8.41 -6.95 -7.06
C TYR A 69 9.82 -7.50 -7.10
N LYS A 70 10.10 -8.45 -7.97
CA LYS A 70 11.50 -8.81 -8.25
C LYS A 70 12.22 -7.58 -8.80
N GLN A 71 13.39 -7.28 -8.24
CA GLN A 71 14.11 -6.05 -8.54
C GLN A 71 14.31 -5.86 -10.04
N GLY A 72 13.96 -4.67 -10.53
CA GLY A 72 14.09 -4.28 -11.93
C GLY A 72 13.08 -4.93 -12.88
N THR A 73 12.02 -5.56 -12.35
CA THR A 73 10.95 -6.18 -13.15
C THR A 73 9.56 -5.71 -12.70
N GLU A 74 8.53 -6.07 -13.46
CA GLU A 74 7.12 -5.88 -13.08
C GLU A 74 6.50 -7.18 -12.50
N GLU A 75 7.32 -8.18 -12.16
CA GLU A 75 6.84 -9.41 -11.54
C GLU A 75 6.58 -9.17 -10.05
N GLN A 76 5.30 -9.03 -9.71
CA GLN A 76 4.85 -8.91 -8.32
C GLN A 76 4.81 -10.28 -7.66
N VAL A 77 5.52 -10.42 -6.55
CA VAL A 77 5.61 -11.69 -5.79
C VAL A 77 4.73 -11.69 -4.54
N ALA A 78 4.41 -10.51 -3.99
CA ALA A 78 3.58 -10.38 -2.80
C ALA A 78 2.93 -9.00 -2.68
N THR A 79 1.97 -8.91 -1.77
CA THR A 79 1.36 -7.64 -1.33
C THR A 79 1.39 -7.59 0.19
N LEU A 80 1.74 -6.42 0.75
CA LEU A 80 1.61 -6.13 2.17
C LEU A 80 0.52 -5.08 2.38
N VAL A 81 -0.22 -5.20 3.48
CA VAL A 81 -1.19 -4.19 3.93
C VAL A 81 -0.84 -3.77 5.34
N THR A 82 -0.82 -2.46 5.60
CA THR A 82 -0.50 -1.93 6.93
C THR A 82 -1.69 -1.96 7.88
N ASP A 83 -1.41 -2.20 9.16
CA ASP A 83 -2.35 -2.08 10.27
C ASP A 83 -2.45 -0.63 10.80
N VAL A 84 -3.18 -0.44 11.90
CA VAL A 84 -3.38 0.88 12.54
C VAL A 84 -2.09 1.52 13.07
N ASN A 85 -1.06 0.72 13.30
CA ASN A 85 0.27 1.17 13.72
C ASN A 85 1.19 1.45 12.53
N GLY A 86 0.70 1.28 11.30
CA GLY A 86 1.49 1.40 10.09
C GLY A 86 2.39 0.19 9.83
N TYR A 87 2.14 -0.94 10.50
CA TYR A 87 2.94 -2.16 10.36
C TYR A 87 2.27 -3.15 9.41
N GLY A 88 3.06 -3.74 8.53
CA GLY A 88 2.67 -4.86 7.68
C GLY A 88 3.81 -5.87 7.55
N LYS A 89 3.48 -7.15 7.32
CA LYS A 89 4.47 -8.21 7.15
C LYS A 89 4.01 -9.23 6.13
N VAL A 90 4.97 -9.77 5.37
CA VAL A 90 4.78 -10.95 4.53
C VAL A 90 5.96 -11.91 4.74
N GLU A 91 5.67 -13.20 4.68
CA GLU A 91 6.65 -14.29 4.85
C GLU A 91 6.73 -15.13 3.58
N ASP A 92 7.58 -16.14 3.61
CA ASP A 92 7.77 -17.10 2.50
C ASP A 92 8.25 -16.47 1.18
N ILE A 93 8.92 -15.32 1.25
CA ILE A 93 9.52 -14.67 0.08
C ILE A 93 10.88 -15.34 -0.21
N PRO A 94 11.13 -15.80 -1.44
CA PRO A 94 12.43 -16.34 -1.84
C PRO A 94 13.57 -15.36 -1.56
N ALA A 95 14.76 -15.88 -1.22
CA ALA A 95 15.93 -15.04 -1.03
C ALA A 95 16.27 -14.30 -2.34
N GLY A 96 16.52 -12.98 -2.27
CA GLY A 96 16.77 -12.17 -3.46
C GLY A 96 16.60 -10.68 -3.20
N ASN A 97 16.70 -9.90 -4.26
CA ASN A 97 16.50 -8.45 -4.23
C ASN A 97 15.12 -8.09 -4.73
N TYR A 98 14.45 -7.16 -4.02
CA TYR A 98 13.08 -6.78 -4.31
C TYR A 98 12.91 -5.27 -4.31
N ASP A 99 12.04 -4.80 -5.19
CA ASP A 99 11.52 -3.44 -5.21
C ASP A 99 10.19 -3.40 -4.44
N ILE A 100 10.03 -2.38 -3.59
CA ILE A 100 8.81 -2.13 -2.83
C ILE A 100 8.19 -0.85 -3.35
N ARG A 101 6.92 -0.92 -3.76
CA ARG A 101 6.17 0.22 -4.30
C ARG A 101 4.84 0.34 -3.56
N GLU A 102 4.46 1.54 -3.19
CA GLU A 102 3.13 1.79 -2.67
C GLU A 102 2.11 1.74 -3.81
N LEU A 103 1.09 0.90 -3.67
CA LEU A 103 0.00 0.75 -4.65
C LEU A 103 -1.21 1.59 -4.26
N LYS A 104 -1.39 1.80 -2.94
CA LYS A 104 -2.51 2.56 -2.40
C LYS A 104 -2.08 3.23 -1.09
N ALA A 105 -2.24 4.54 -1.06
CA ALA A 105 -2.01 5.30 0.17
C ALA A 105 -3.14 5.08 1.18
N PRO A 106 -2.85 5.18 2.48
CA PRO A 106 -3.88 5.11 3.51
C PRO A 106 -4.65 6.42 3.60
N ALA A 107 -5.73 6.42 4.41
CA ALA A 107 -6.61 7.57 4.52
C ALA A 107 -5.88 8.85 4.95
N GLY A 108 -6.06 9.93 4.20
CA GLY A 108 -5.50 11.25 4.48
C GLY A 108 -4.09 11.49 3.94
N TYR A 109 -3.45 10.50 3.33
CA TYR A 109 -2.09 10.62 2.80
C TYR A 109 -2.04 10.61 1.27
N ALA A 110 -1.00 11.22 0.72
CA ALA A 110 -0.69 11.13 -0.69
C ALA A 110 0.01 9.81 -1.00
N LEU A 111 -0.25 9.25 -2.18
CA LEU A 111 0.49 8.09 -2.66
C LEU A 111 1.98 8.43 -2.80
N ASP A 112 2.84 7.63 -2.19
CA ASP A 112 4.28 7.71 -2.41
C ASP A 112 4.64 6.94 -3.69
N THR A 113 5.19 7.65 -4.67
CA THR A 113 5.64 7.07 -5.94
C THR A 113 7.09 6.60 -5.92
N ALA A 114 7.78 6.76 -4.80
CA ALA A 114 9.14 6.28 -4.64
C ALA A 114 9.18 4.75 -4.61
N THR A 115 10.26 4.19 -5.14
CA THR A 115 10.54 2.76 -5.08
C THR A 115 11.62 2.52 -4.02
N GLY A 116 11.27 1.74 -3.00
CA GLY A 116 12.23 1.23 -2.04
C GLY A 116 12.86 -0.08 -2.52
N THR A 117 14.00 -0.44 -1.97
CA THR A 117 14.67 -1.72 -2.28
C THR A 117 15.04 -2.46 -1.00
N VAL A 118 14.89 -3.79 -1.01
CA VAL A 118 15.29 -4.65 0.10
C VAL A 118 15.95 -5.93 -0.42
N THR A 119 16.82 -6.52 0.40
CA THR A 119 17.41 -7.83 0.15
C THR A 119 16.87 -8.84 1.15
N VAL A 120 16.14 -9.83 0.68
CA VAL A 120 15.62 -10.94 1.50
C VAL A 120 16.69 -12.01 1.63
N THR A 121 16.97 -12.39 2.88
CA THR A 121 17.87 -13.49 3.21
C THR A 121 17.07 -14.63 3.85
N GLY A 122 17.42 -15.85 3.52
CA GLY A 122 16.71 -17.04 4.06
C GLY A 122 16.68 -17.06 5.58
N GLY A 123 15.52 -17.37 6.14
CA GLY A 123 15.28 -17.48 7.58
C GLY A 123 15.21 -16.13 8.32
N GLN A 124 15.29 -14.99 7.64
CA GLN A 124 15.26 -13.67 8.26
C GLN A 124 14.15 -12.80 7.69
N THR A 125 13.63 -11.88 8.52
CA THR A 125 12.73 -10.82 8.08
C THR A 125 13.51 -9.52 7.93
N VAL A 126 13.54 -8.96 6.71
CA VAL A 126 14.11 -7.64 6.46
C VAL A 126 13.07 -6.57 6.74
N ALA A 127 13.47 -5.48 7.41
CA ALA A 127 12.61 -4.35 7.71
C ALA A 127 12.78 -3.24 6.67
N TYR A 128 11.67 -2.69 6.20
CA TYR A 128 11.59 -1.49 5.37
C TYR A 128 10.82 -0.41 6.11
N SER A 129 11.34 0.81 6.17
CA SER A 129 10.68 1.95 6.81
C SER A 129 10.40 3.04 5.77
N CYS A 130 9.20 3.61 5.81
CA CYS A 130 8.78 4.67 4.91
C CYS A 130 7.93 5.72 5.61
N GLN A 131 7.80 6.88 4.98
CA GLN A 131 6.99 7.99 5.49
C GLN A 131 6.11 8.55 4.38
N ASP A 132 4.84 8.79 4.70
CA ASP A 132 3.93 9.45 3.78
C ASP A 132 3.69 10.90 4.15
N THR A 133 3.48 11.71 3.11
CA THR A 133 3.12 13.11 3.25
C THR A 133 1.59 13.22 3.41
N PRO A 134 1.08 13.85 4.50
CA PRO A 134 -0.34 14.17 4.61
C PRO A 134 -0.78 15.06 3.45
N GLN A 135 -1.92 14.74 2.81
CA GLN A 135 -2.41 15.52 1.66
C GLN A 135 -2.82 16.93 2.04
N SER A 136 -3.57 17.08 3.12
CA SER A 136 -4.00 18.36 3.66
C SER A 136 -4.53 18.16 5.07
N ASN A 137 -4.60 19.23 5.86
CA ASN A 137 -5.27 19.17 7.14
C ASN A 137 -6.79 19.08 6.89
N PRO A 138 -7.47 17.94 7.16
CA PRO A 138 -8.89 17.83 6.91
C PRO A 138 -9.66 18.79 7.80
N VAL A 139 -10.61 19.51 7.22
CA VAL A 139 -11.47 20.47 7.92
C VAL A 139 -12.83 19.82 8.13
N ALA A 140 -13.34 19.89 9.35
CA ALA A 140 -14.72 19.54 9.63
C ALA A 140 -15.60 20.79 9.54
N VAL A 141 -16.72 20.68 8.83
CA VAL A 141 -17.74 21.74 8.76
C VAL A 141 -18.93 21.29 9.60
N LEU A 142 -19.21 22.04 10.69
CA LEU A 142 -20.42 21.87 11.48
C LEU A 142 -21.44 22.90 11.03
N LEU A 143 -22.55 22.43 10.48
CA LEU A 143 -23.69 23.29 10.11
C LEU A 143 -24.76 23.21 11.19
N ARG A 144 -25.12 24.36 11.76
CA ARG A 144 -26.19 24.48 12.73
C ARG A 144 -27.29 25.39 12.17
N LYS A 145 -28.49 24.86 12.00
CA LYS A 145 -29.68 25.65 11.67
C LYS A 145 -30.36 26.11 12.96
N VAL A 146 -30.72 27.36 13.00
CA VAL A 146 -31.43 27.95 14.14
C VAL A 146 -32.67 28.73 13.64
N GLU A 147 -33.61 29.00 14.53
CA GLU A 147 -34.74 29.87 14.26
C GLU A 147 -34.29 31.31 14.24
N ALA A 148 -34.68 32.06 13.19
CA ALA A 148 -34.20 33.43 12.93
C ALA A 148 -34.55 34.39 14.05
N ASP A 149 -35.78 34.32 14.59
CA ASP A 149 -36.26 35.27 15.58
C ASP A 149 -35.65 35.10 16.98
N LYS A 150 -35.17 33.93 17.31
CA LYS A 150 -34.71 33.58 18.67
C LYS A 150 -33.30 33.04 18.77
N ASN A 151 -32.64 32.80 17.66
CA ASN A 151 -31.34 32.15 17.60
C ASN A 151 -31.29 30.86 18.43
N LYS A 152 -32.40 30.13 18.44
CA LYS A 152 -32.58 28.86 19.22
C LYS A 152 -32.62 27.67 18.25
N THR A 153 -32.26 26.51 18.80
CA THR A 153 -32.37 25.23 18.09
C THR A 153 -33.78 24.63 18.17
N GLN A 154 -34.68 25.25 18.95
CA GLN A 154 -36.09 24.83 19.07
C GLN A 154 -36.98 25.81 18.33
N THR A 155 -37.91 25.30 17.53
CA THR A 155 -38.88 26.07 16.76
C THR A 155 -40.11 26.40 17.60
N GLN A 156 -40.87 27.40 17.18
CA GLN A 156 -42.21 27.66 17.68
C GLN A 156 -43.21 26.70 17.01
N ALA A 157 -44.20 26.28 17.75
CA ALA A 157 -45.23 25.38 17.27
C ALA A 157 -44.65 24.03 16.77
N SER A 158 -45.23 23.42 15.76
CA SER A 158 -44.88 22.10 15.24
C SER A 158 -43.88 22.15 14.06
N ALA A 159 -43.20 23.27 13.83
CA ALA A 159 -42.18 23.35 12.80
C ALA A 159 -40.90 22.57 13.23
N SER A 160 -40.21 21.95 12.31
CA SER A 160 -38.97 21.20 12.58
C SER A 160 -37.77 21.88 11.88
N LEU A 161 -36.64 21.86 12.55
CA LEU A 161 -35.34 22.25 11.96
C LEU A 161 -34.62 21.05 11.34
N ALA A 162 -35.13 19.83 11.56
CA ALA A 162 -34.58 18.63 10.96
C ALA A 162 -34.86 18.52 9.46
N ASN A 163 -34.05 17.72 8.77
CA ASN A 163 -34.16 17.42 7.36
C ASN A 163 -34.03 18.60 6.41
N ALA A 164 -33.54 19.75 6.85
CA ALA A 164 -33.19 20.84 5.93
C ALA A 164 -31.91 20.46 5.17
N GLU A 165 -31.99 20.53 3.84
CA GLU A 165 -30.83 20.24 2.97
C GLU A 165 -30.02 21.50 2.70
N PHE A 166 -28.71 21.37 2.76
CA PHE A 166 -27.73 22.40 2.43
C PHE A 166 -26.72 21.83 1.45
N THR A 167 -26.47 22.55 0.38
CA THR A 167 -25.39 22.25 -0.56
C THR A 167 -24.15 23.01 -0.15
N VAL A 168 -23.08 22.29 0.21
CA VAL A 168 -21.76 22.84 0.53
C VAL A 168 -20.84 22.61 -0.66
N LYS A 169 -20.28 23.67 -1.20
CA LYS A 169 -19.37 23.64 -2.35
C LYS A 169 -17.98 24.07 -1.91
N TYR A 170 -16.97 23.31 -2.31
CA TYR A 170 -15.57 23.62 -2.08
C TYR A 170 -14.92 24.13 -3.36
N TYR A 171 -14.29 25.29 -3.27
CA TYR A 171 -13.49 25.89 -4.32
C TYR A 171 -12.05 26.02 -3.82
N LYS A 172 -11.08 25.62 -4.64
CA LYS A 172 -9.67 25.72 -4.29
C LYS A 172 -9.21 27.17 -4.49
N GLY A 173 -8.70 27.78 -3.43
CA GLY A 173 -8.19 29.15 -3.44
C GLY A 173 -8.86 30.06 -2.43
N ILE A 174 -8.53 31.34 -2.51
CA ILE A 174 -9.12 32.43 -1.71
C ILE A 174 -9.84 33.33 -2.68
N TYR A 175 -11.09 33.64 -2.40
CA TYR A 175 -11.96 34.47 -3.24
C TYR A 175 -12.59 35.56 -2.40
N ASP A 176 -12.58 36.78 -2.90
CA ASP A 176 -13.25 37.95 -2.27
C ASP A 176 -14.76 38.00 -2.55
N THR A 177 -15.20 37.27 -3.57
CA THR A 177 -16.60 37.13 -3.98
C THR A 177 -16.93 35.66 -4.25
N ASP A 178 -18.23 35.33 -4.30
CA ASP A 178 -18.68 33.96 -4.59
C ASP A 178 -18.09 33.47 -5.95
N PRO A 179 -17.24 32.42 -5.94
CA PRO A 179 -16.65 31.93 -7.18
C PRO A 179 -17.68 31.37 -8.17
N ALA A 180 -18.84 30.92 -7.71
CA ALA A 180 -19.91 30.47 -8.59
C ALA A 180 -20.44 31.61 -9.50
N LEU A 181 -20.44 32.86 -9.00
CA LEU A 181 -20.83 34.03 -9.78
C LEU A 181 -19.79 34.41 -10.86
N GLN A 182 -18.58 33.89 -10.72
CA GLN A 182 -17.49 34.06 -11.68
C GLN A 182 -17.41 32.90 -12.68
N GLY A 183 -18.35 31.94 -12.64
CA GLY A 183 -18.37 30.78 -13.52
C GLY A 183 -17.30 29.72 -13.16
N ILE A 184 -16.78 29.73 -11.92
CA ILE A 184 -15.80 28.76 -11.44
C ILE A 184 -16.55 27.54 -10.90
N ASP A 185 -16.22 26.36 -11.40
CA ASP A 185 -16.80 25.12 -10.92
C ASP A 185 -16.19 24.69 -9.58
N PRO A 186 -17.00 24.14 -8.65
CA PRO A 186 -16.49 23.62 -7.40
C PRO A 186 -15.69 22.32 -7.61
N GLU A 187 -14.56 22.16 -6.92
CA GLU A 187 -13.82 20.89 -6.92
C GLU A 187 -14.61 19.75 -6.24
N ARG A 188 -15.44 20.12 -5.24
CA ARG A 188 -16.28 19.15 -4.51
C ARG A 188 -17.59 19.78 -4.09
N THR A 189 -18.62 18.96 -4.05
CA THR A 189 -19.96 19.34 -3.58
C THR A 189 -20.48 18.27 -2.61
N TRP A 190 -21.00 18.71 -1.46
CA TRP A 190 -21.66 17.84 -0.49
C TRP A 190 -23.08 18.33 -0.24
N ILE A 191 -23.97 17.38 0.02
CA ILE A 191 -25.32 17.64 0.51
C ILE A 191 -25.36 17.27 1.99
N MET A 192 -25.66 18.23 2.84
CA MET A 192 -25.80 18.05 4.28
C MET A 192 -27.27 18.17 4.68
N LYS A 193 -27.72 17.31 5.58
CA LYS A 193 -29.06 17.39 6.17
C LYS A 193 -28.97 17.65 7.65
N THR A 194 -29.81 18.54 8.16
CA THR A 194 -29.92 18.73 9.61
C THR A 194 -30.63 17.54 10.26
N ASN A 195 -30.17 17.16 11.42
CA ASN A 195 -30.81 16.14 12.27
C ASN A 195 -31.76 16.79 13.29
N GLU A 196 -32.34 15.98 14.18
CA GLU A 196 -33.30 16.43 15.20
C GLU A 196 -32.63 17.03 16.45
N LYS A 197 -31.29 17.13 16.49
CA LYS A 197 -30.55 17.61 17.67
C LYS A 197 -30.08 19.04 17.51
#